data_e5db4cf1ef142fe2b767d98e6e6e8ae8
#
_entry.id   e5db4cf1ef142fe2b767d98e6e6e8ae8
#
_cell.length_a   1.000
_cell.length_b   1.000
_cell.length_c   1.000
_cell.angle_alpha   90.00
_cell.angle_beta   90.00
_cell.angle_gamma   90.00
#
_symmetry.space_group_name_H-M   'P 1'
#
loop_
_entity.id
_entity.type
_entity.pdbx_description
1 polymer ?
#
loop_
_entity_poly.entity_id
_entity_poly.type
_entity_poly.pdbx_seq_one_letter_code
_entity_poly.pdbx_strand_id
1 'polypeptide(L)'
;MSNFDEFDRPIGPEKDTGSIISHAFENYKNIIGYAILFVIISFLISTGISLLFPGINIGLDTYKEIIEAAKSGDSESIKDIVAEYQDLGFGARSFTILASIIASVILYPLKAGLIYITHKSNTKQNIEFSDLFIGYKQNTVNIMLYGFVISVLASIGSFFCLLPGLYIYIVGFVGLPIVFFGNKNVSEGLSLSFNATNDNFGLVLGVAVLAFLIKISGYLLCLIGAIATLPYIFSASYSLYCALFGTPYEVKS
;
A
#
# COMPACT_ATOMS: atom_id res chain seq x y z
N MET A 1 36.47 14.26 -10.67
CA MET A 1 35.03 14.15 -10.38
C MET A 1 34.88 14.52 -8.92
N SER A 2 34.30 15.67 -8.64
CA SER A 2 34.37 16.37 -7.37
C SER A 2 33.37 15.79 -6.36
N ASN A 3 33.83 15.56 -5.11
CA ASN A 3 33.06 15.09 -3.96
C ASN A 3 31.97 16.07 -3.45
N PHE A 4 31.49 17.00 -4.29
CA PHE A 4 30.50 18.00 -3.89
C PHE A 4 29.07 17.47 -3.93
N ASP A 5 28.77 16.41 -4.69
CA ASP A 5 27.42 15.85 -4.82
C ASP A 5 26.99 14.96 -3.63
N GLU A 6 27.91 14.66 -2.72
CA GLU A 6 27.63 13.79 -1.55
C GLU A 6 27.05 14.57 -0.36
N PHE A 7 27.25 15.88 -0.32
CA PHE A 7 26.80 16.75 0.79
C PHE A 7 25.37 17.29 0.66
N ASP A 8 24.77 17.20 -0.53
CA ASP A 8 23.42 17.73 -0.79
C ASP A 8 22.31 16.67 -0.79
N ARG A 9 22.61 15.41 -0.43
CA ARG A 9 21.58 14.38 -0.32
C ARG A 9 20.81 14.57 0.95
N PRO A 10 19.46 14.58 0.89
CA PRO A 10 18.67 14.49 2.10
C PRO A 10 19.09 13.22 2.85
N ILE A 11 19.51 13.41 4.08
CA ILE A 11 19.93 12.29 4.94
C ILE A 11 18.68 11.45 5.18
N GLY A 12 18.72 10.17 4.79
CA GLY A 12 17.68 9.22 5.13
C GLY A 12 17.57 9.04 6.64
N PRO A 13 16.48 8.46 7.15
CA PRO A 13 16.34 8.19 8.58
C PRO A 13 17.37 7.15 9.03
N GLU A 14 17.75 7.21 10.30
CA GLU A 14 18.57 6.17 10.93
C GLU A 14 17.87 4.81 10.87
N LYS A 15 18.63 3.71 10.93
CA LYS A 15 18.11 2.33 10.93
C LYS A 15 17.49 1.98 12.28
N ASP A 16 16.52 2.77 12.67
CA ASP A 16 15.74 2.61 13.89
C ASP A 16 14.26 2.89 13.60
N THR A 17 13.39 2.14 14.26
CA THR A 17 11.95 2.18 14.00
C THR A 17 11.35 3.57 14.26
N GLY A 18 11.77 4.24 15.34
CA GLY A 18 11.26 5.56 15.71
C GLY A 18 11.66 6.63 14.69
N SER A 19 12.92 6.65 14.27
CA SER A 19 13.45 7.56 13.26
C SER A 19 12.74 7.39 11.93
N ILE A 20 12.51 6.14 11.49
CA ILE A 20 11.81 5.83 10.24
C ILE A 20 10.36 6.32 10.27
N ILE A 21 9.64 6.07 11.36
CA ILE A 21 8.24 6.50 11.52
C ILE A 21 8.13 8.02 11.60
N SER A 22 9.05 8.68 12.33
CA SER A 22 9.10 10.14 12.40
C SER A 22 9.36 10.77 11.04
N HIS A 23 10.36 10.27 10.30
CA HIS A 23 10.67 10.70 8.94
C HIS A 23 9.48 10.49 7.98
N ALA A 24 8.80 9.35 8.08
CA ALA A 24 7.59 9.08 7.30
C ALA A 24 6.48 10.09 7.60
N PHE A 25 6.29 10.42 8.88
CA PHE A 25 5.25 11.34 9.31
C PHE A 25 5.53 12.78 8.86
N GLU A 26 6.78 13.23 8.93
CA GLU A 26 7.18 14.56 8.45
C GLU A 26 6.91 14.72 6.95
N ASN A 27 7.31 13.73 6.14
CA ASN A 27 7.05 13.74 4.71
C ASN A 27 5.55 13.64 4.41
N TYR A 28 4.82 12.80 5.15
CA TYR A 28 3.40 12.57 4.95
C TYR A 28 2.55 13.83 5.17
N LYS A 29 2.88 14.64 6.18
CA LYS A 29 2.17 15.91 6.46
C LYS A 29 2.17 16.83 5.23
N ASN A 30 3.26 16.86 4.49
CA ASN A 30 3.42 17.72 3.32
C ASN A 30 2.63 17.24 2.10
N ILE A 31 2.28 15.95 2.05
CA ILE A 31 1.62 15.31 0.89
C ILE A 31 0.18 14.86 1.18
N ILE A 32 -0.39 15.23 2.33
CA ILE A 32 -1.71 14.75 2.76
C ILE A 32 -2.82 15.02 1.71
N GLY A 33 -2.75 16.13 0.99
CA GLY A 33 -3.67 16.44 -0.10
C GLY A 33 -3.60 15.42 -1.24
N TYR A 34 -2.39 15.04 -1.65
CA TYR A 34 -2.17 14.00 -2.67
C TYR A 34 -2.53 12.61 -2.16
N ALA A 35 -2.34 12.35 -0.86
CA ALA A 35 -2.76 11.12 -0.21
C ALA A 35 -4.30 10.95 -0.24
N ILE A 36 -5.04 12.02 0.01
CA ILE A 36 -6.51 12.02 -0.11
C ILE A 36 -6.94 11.78 -1.57
N LEU A 37 -6.30 12.47 -2.54
CA LEU A 37 -6.54 12.24 -3.97
C LEU A 37 -6.27 10.79 -4.36
N PHE A 38 -5.18 10.20 -3.86
CA PHE A 38 -4.88 8.77 -4.05
C PHE A 38 -6.03 7.88 -3.57
N VAL A 39 -6.60 8.15 -2.39
CA VAL A 39 -7.73 7.35 -1.85
C VAL A 39 -8.96 7.50 -2.76
N ILE A 40 -9.29 8.72 -3.19
CA ILE A 40 -10.43 8.99 -4.07
C ILE A 40 -10.26 8.23 -5.39
N ILE A 41 -9.09 8.36 -6.04
CA ILE A 41 -8.82 7.70 -7.32
C ILE A 41 -8.84 6.17 -7.14
N SER A 42 -8.24 5.66 -6.07
CA SER A 42 -8.24 4.23 -5.77
C SER A 42 -9.66 3.70 -5.55
N PHE A 43 -10.51 4.45 -4.87
CA PHE A 43 -11.91 4.13 -4.68
C PHE A 43 -12.67 4.09 -6.01
N LEU A 44 -12.50 5.10 -6.86
CA LEU A 44 -13.14 5.17 -8.17
C LEU A 44 -12.73 3.99 -9.08
N ILE A 45 -11.43 3.66 -9.11
CA ILE A 45 -10.92 2.52 -9.88
C ILE A 45 -11.49 1.21 -9.35
N SER A 46 -11.47 1.01 -8.03
CA SER A 46 -11.97 -0.22 -7.41
C SER A 46 -13.47 -0.40 -7.64
N THR A 47 -14.25 0.68 -7.50
CA THR A 47 -15.70 0.69 -7.77
C THR A 47 -15.97 0.42 -9.25
N GLY A 48 -15.23 1.06 -10.16
CA GLY A 48 -15.36 0.82 -11.60
C GLY A 48 -15.09 -0.64 -11.98
N ILE A 49 -14.07 -1.26 -11.38
CA ILE A 49 -13.76 -2.67 -11.59
C ILE A 49 -14.89 -3.55 -11.03
N SER A 50 -15.40 -3.26 -9.83
CA SER A 50 -16.48 -4.05 -9.24
C SER A 50 -17.77 -4.02 -10.05
N LEU A 51 -18.07 -2.92 -10.72
CA LEU A 51 -19.22 -2.81 -11.60
C LEU A 51 -19.11 -3.68 -12.87
N LEU A 52 -17.88 -3.99 -13.30
CA LEU A 52 -17.65 -4.86 -14.47
C LEU A 52 -17.83 -6.35 -14.15
N PHE A 53 -17.88 -6.73 -12.87
CA PHE A 53 -18.04 -8.09 -12.40
C PHE A 53 -19.35 -8.23 -11.60
N PRO A 54 -20.52 -8.34 -12.28
CA PRO A 54 -21.80 -8.50 -11.61
C PRO A 54 -21.81 -9.81 -10.80
N GLY A 55 -22.07 -9.70 -9.53
CA GLY A 55 -21.97 -10.79 -8.52
C GLY A 55 -21.01 -10.47 -7.39
N ILE A 56 -20.21 -9.38 -7.51
CA ILE A 56 -19.33 -8.86 -6.47
C ILE A 56 -19.96 -7.65 -5.77
N ASN A 57 -21.15 -7.27 -6.17
CA ASN A 57 -21.85 -6.18 -5.51
C ASN A 57 -22.21 -6.61 -4.07
N ILE A 58 -21.20 -6.44 -3.18
CA ILE A 58 -21.52 -5.90 -1.88
C ILE A 58 -22.07 -4.52 -2.24
N GLY A 59 -23.36 -4.45 -2.50
CA GLY A 59 -23.99 -3.24 -2.95
C GLY A 59 -23.71 -2.15 -1.92
N LEU A 60 -23.70 -0.92 -2.32
CA LEU A 60 -23.75 0.23 -1.39
C LEU A 60 -24.83 0.01 -0.32
N ASP A 61 -25.83 -0.79 -0.61
CA ASP A 61 -26.90 -1.15 0.31
C ASP A 61 -26.43 -2.10 1.41
N THR A 62 -25.62 -3.13 1.11
CA THR A 62 -25.01 -3.99 2.14
C THR A 62 -24.04 -3.22 3.04
N TYR A 63 -23.29 -2.26 2.50
CA TYR A 63 -22.48 -1.38 3.35
C TYR A 63 -23.35 -0.50 4.25
N LYS A 64 -24.48 0.00 3.79
CA LYS A 64 -25.45 0.74 4.62
C LYS A 64 -26.02 -0.17 5.71
N GLU A 65 -26.44 -1.37 5.37
CA GLU A 65 -26.95 -2.36 6.31
C GLU A 65 -25.92 -2.71 7.39
N ILE A 66 -24.65 -2.95 7.02
CA ILE A 66 -23.56 -3.16 7.98
C ILE A 66 -23.36 -1.94 8.89
N ILE A 67 -23.41 -0.73 8.34
CA ILE A 67 -23.23 0.51 9.11
C ILE A 67 -24.42 0.72 10.05
N GLU A 68 -25.64 0.45 9.62
CA GLU A 68 -26.86 0.57 10.43
C GLU A 68 -26.88 -0.48 11.54
N ALA A 69 -26.57 -1.74 11.22
CA ALA A 69 -26.44 -2.82 12.20
C ALA A 69 -25.33 -2.54 13.23
N ALA A 70 -24.19 -1.99 12.79
CA ALA A 70 -23.12 -1.59 13.70
C ALA A 70 -23.52 -0.42 14.60
N LYS A 71 -24.30 0.55 14.09
CA LYS A 71 -24.80 1.69 14.89
C LYS A 71 -25.89 1.29 15.88
N SER A 72 -26.74 0.34 15.51
CA SER A 72 -27.80 -0.18 16.40
C SER A 72 -27.29 -1.20 17.42
N GLY A 73 -26.05 -1.68 17.29
CA GLY A 73 -25.49 -2.75 18.10
C GLY A 73 -26.11 -4.12 17.79
N ASP A 74 -26.78 -4.24 16.64
CA ASP A 74 -27.43 -5.47 16.19
C ASP A 74 -26.40 -6.45 15.62
N SER A 75 -25.84 -7.25 16.51
CA SER A 75 -24.86 -8.28 16.17
C SER A 75 -25.47 -9.46 15.39
N GLU A 76 -26.79 -9.61 15.39
CA GLU A 76 -27.48 -10.69 14.69
C GLU A 76 -27.57 -10.36 13.20
N SER A 77 -27.99 -9.16 12.85
CA SER A 77 -27.96 -8.67 11.47
C SER A 77 -26.56 -8.69 10.85
N ILE A 78 -25.51 -8.38 11.63
CA ILE A 78 -24.12 -8.49 11.14
C ILE A 78 -23.76 -9.96 10.86
N LYS A 79 -24.20 -10.90 11.71
CA LYS A 79 -23.97 -12.34 11.49
C LYS A 79 -24.69 -12.84 10.25
N ASP A 80 -25.93 -12.40 10.03
CA ASP A 80 -26.72 -12.80 8.86
C ASP A 80 -26.09 -12.29 7.56
N ILE A 81 -25.64 -11.06 7.53
CA ILE A 81 -24.89 -10.49 6.39
C ILE A 81 -23.60 -11.28 6.15
N VAL A 82 -22.85 -11.64 7.20
CA VAL A 82 -21.64 -12.45 7.10
C VAL A 82 -21.97 -13.88 6.62
N ALA A 83 -23.08 -14.46 7.08
CA ALA A 83 -23.53 -15.79 6.66
C ALA A 83 -23.93 -15.81 5.19
N GLU A 84 -24.65 -14.80 4.71
CA GLU A 84 -24.98 -14.63 3.29
C GLU A 84 -23.71 -14.55 2.43
N TYR A 85 -22.69 -13.85 2.93
CA TYR A 85 -21.36 -13.84 2.29
C TYR A 85 -20.68 -15.21 2.28
N GLN A 86 -20.86 -15.99 3.34
CA GLN A 86 -20.29 -17.34 3.44
C GLN A 86 -21.04 -18.33 2.55
N ASP A 87 -22.30 -18.07 2.26
CA ASP A 87 -23.13 -18.93 1.40
C ASP A 87 -23.05 -18.58 -0.09
N LEU A 88 -22.29 -17.53 -0.45
CA LEU A 88 -21.94 -17.28 -1.84
C LEU A 88 -21.27 -18.51 -2.44
N GLY A 89 -21.86 -19.08 -3.47
CA GLY A 89 -21.35 -20.26 -4.15
C GLY A 89 -19.89 -20.08 -4.62
N PHE A 90 -19.15 -21.18 -4.76
CA PHE A 90 -17.74 -21.20 -5.14
C PHE A 90 -17.41 -20.28 -6.32
N GLY A 91 -18.31 -20.18 -7.31
CA GLY A 91 -18.16 -19.29 -8.47
C GLY A 91 -18.11 -17.83 -8.09
N ALA A 92 -19.06 -17.34 -7.28
CA ALA A 92 -19.12 -15.93 -6.87
C ALA A 92 -17.90 -15.54 -6.03
N ARG A 93 -17.43 -16.41 -5.13
CA ARG A 93 -16.19 -16.17 -4.35
C ARG A 93 -14.96 -16.09 -5.25
N SER A 94 -14.85 -16.97 -6.24
CA SER A 94 -13.74 -16.96 -7.19
C SER A 94 -13.71 -15.67 -8.00
N PHE A 95 -14.86 -15.18 -8.46
CA PHE A 95 -14.96 -13.89 -9.14
C PHE A 95 -14.56 -12.71 -8.24
N THR A 96 -14.96 -12.72 -6.96
CA THR A 96 -14.58 -11.67 -6.00
C THR A 96 -13.07 -11.62 -5.80
N ILE A 97 -12.42 -12.79 -5.64
CA ILE A 97 -10.97 -12.88 -5.50
C ILE A 97 -10.28 -12.38 -6.77
N LEU A 98 -10.73 -12.81 -7.95
CA LEU A 98 -10.16 -12.36 -9.22
C LEU A 98 -10.26 -10.85 -9.40
N ALA A 99 -11.42 -10.26 -9.15
CA ALA A 99 -11.59 -8.81 -9.26
C ALA A 99 -10.74 -8.04 -8.26
N SER A 100 -10.60 -8.53 -7.02
CA SER A 100 -9.72 -7.91 -6.03
C SER A 100 -8.25 -7.97 -6.43
N ILE A 101 -7.81 -9.07 -7.04
CA ILE A 101 -6.46 -9.19 -7.60
C ILE A 101 -6.29 -8.22 -8.77
N ILE A 102 -7.22 -8.16 -9.71
CA ILE A 102 -7.17 -7.23 -10.86
C ILE A 102 -7.11 -5.78 -10.36
N ALA A 103 -7.98 -5.40 -9.43
CA ALA A 103 -7.98 -4.06 -8.84
C ALA A 103 -6.64 -3.76 -8.15
N SER A 104 -6.11 -4.72 -7.38
CA SER A 104 -4.81 -4.58 -6.72
C SER A 104 -3.70 -4.34 -7.74
N VAL A 105 -3.62 -5.15 -8.80
CA VAL A 105 -2.59 -5.04 -9.85
C VAL A 105 -2.64 -3.68 -10.54
N ILE A 106 -3.84 -3.22 -10.90
CA ILE A 106 -4.03 -1.89 -11.53
C ILE A 106 -3.62 -0.77 -10.58
N LEU A 107 -3.86 -0.91 -9.28
CA LEU A 107 -3.51 0.10 -8.28
C LEU A 107 -2.03 0.11 -7.87
N TYR A 108 -1.24 -0.92 -8.19
CA TYR A 108 0.17 -0.94 -7.81
C TYR A 108 0.99 0.21 -8.38
N PRO A 109 0.87 0.60 -9.67
CA PRO A 109 1.55 1.78 -10.19
C PRO A 109 1.12 3.08 -9.50
N LEU A 110 -0.15 3.21 -9.09
CA LEU A 110 -0.63 4.37 -8.35
C LEU A 110 0.00 4.43 -6.94
N LYS A 111 0.17 3.29 -6.26
CA LYS A 111 0.90 3.20 -4.99
C LYS A 111 2.36 3.64 -5.15
N ALA A 112 3.02 3.23 -6.24
CA ALA A 112 4.37 3.68 -6.57
C ALA A 112 4.42 5.20 -6.81
N GLY A 113 3.41 5.78 -7.44
CA GLY A 113 3.27 7.23 -7.59
C GLY A 113 3.20 7.97 -6.26
N LEU A 114 2.46 7.46 -5.28
CA LEU A 114 2.41 8.07 -3.95
C LEU A 114 3.75 7.95 -3.20
N ILE A 115 4.47 6.85 -3.38
CA ILE A 115 5.84 6.67 -2.87
C ILE A 115 6.78 7.69 -3.52
N TYR A 116 6.64 7.95 -4.83
CA TYR A 116 7.41 8.97 -5.54
C TYR A 116 7.10 10.38 -5.05
N ILE A 117 5.84 10.71 -4.81
CA ILE A 117 5.44 11.99 -4.21
C ILE A 117 6.07 12.16 -2.82
N THR A 118 6.14 11.09 -2.02
CA THR A 118 6.85 11.11 -0.73
C THR A 118 8.34 11.40 -0.92
N HIS A 119 8.96 10.81 -1.95
CA HIS A 119 10.36 11.09 -2.31
C HIS A 119 10.56 12.56 -2.68
N LYS A 120 9.71 13.14 -3.52
CA LYS A 120 9.76 14.57 -3.87
C LYS A 120 9.60 15.49 -2.65
N SER A 121 8.72 15.12 -1.71
CA SER A 121 8.58 15.82 -0.42
C SER A 121 9.89 15.80 0.37
N ASN A 122 10.51 14.63 0.50
CA ASN A 122 11.78 14.45 1.22
C ASN A 122 12.92 15.23 0.59
N THR A 123 12.97 15.29 -0.74
CA THR A 123 14.00 16.01 -1.52
C THR A 123 13.65 17.46 -1.80
N LYS A 124 12.54 17.98 -1.23
CA LYS A 124 12.05 19.35 -1.40
C LYS A 124 11.85 19.77 -2.86
N GLN A 125 11.51 18.81 -3.71
CA GLN A 125 11.20 19.05 -5.12
C GLN A 125 9.74 19.50 -5.28
N ASN A 126 9.45 20.20 -6.39
CA ASN A 126 8.07 20.58 -6.70
C ASN A 126 7.23 19.33 -7.02
N ILE A 127 6.09 19.20 -6.35
CA ILE A 127 5.17 18.06 -6.51
C ILE A 127 4.04 18.48 -7.44
N GLU A 128 3.80 17.66 -8.46
CA GLU A 128 2.72 17.84 -9.42
C GLU A 128 1.69 16.70 -9.34
N PHE A 129 0.47 16.97 -9.76
CA PHE A 129 -0.57 15.93 -9.82
C PHE A 129 -0.18 14.76 -10.73
N SER A 130 0.55 15.04 -11.80
CA SER A 130 1.07 14.04 -12.74
C SER A 130 2.02 13.03 -12.09
N ASP A 131 2.68 13.39 -10.99
CA ASP A 131 3.62 12.52 -10.26
C ASP A 131 2.91 11.30 -9.66
N LEU A 132 1.62 11.43 -9.33
CA LEU A 132 0.83 10.31 -8.82
C LEU A 132 0.72 9.17 -9.84
N PHE A 133 0.85 9.48 -11.13
CA PHE A 133 0.75 8.51 -12.22
C PHE A 133 2.11 8.07 -12.78
N ILE A 134 3.22 8.45 -12.15
CA ILE A 134 4.57 8.11 -12.63
C ILE A 134 4.79 6.60 -12.75
N GLY A 135 4.21 5.80 -11.85
CA GLY A 135 4.28 4.35 -11.89
C GLY A 135 3.62 3.72 -13.13
N TYR A 136 2.73 4.46 -13.83
CA TYR A 136 2.18 4.03 -15.12
C TYR A 136 3.06 4.45 -16.32
N LYS A 137 4.11 5.23 -16.09
CA LYS A 137 5.07 5.67 -17.12
C LYS A 137 6.40 4.95 -17.01
N GLN A 138 6.78 4.56 -15.78
CA GLN A 138 8.07 3.95 -15.49
C GLN A 138 7.90 2.55 -14.91
N ASN A 139 8.58 1.58 -15.50
CA ASN A 139 8.63 0.19 -15.05
C ASN A 139 7.25 -0.45 -14.77
N THR A 140 6.20 0.05 -15.43
CA THR A 140 4.78 -0.26 -15.19
C THR A 140 4.52 -1.76 -15.16
N VAL A 141 5.02 -2.49 -16.16
CA VAL A 141 4.78 -3.93 -16.30
C VAL A 141 5.38 -4.69 -15.11
N ASN A 142 6.62 -4.38 -14.72
CA ASN A 142 7.24 -5.05 -13.58
C ASN A 142 6.57 -4.69 -12.26
N ILE A 143 6.11 -3.45 -12.08
CA ILE A 143 5.35 -3.01 -10.89
C ILE A 143 4.02 -3.77 -10.82
N MET A 144 3.28 -3.86 -11.92
CA MET A 144 2.03 -4.61 -11.98
C MET A 144 2.24 -6.10 -11.72
N LEU A 145 3.22 -6.72 -12.38
CA LEU A 145 3.55 -8.12 -12.18
C LEU A 145 4.04 -8.40 -10.75
N TYR A 146 4.84 -7.50 -10.17
CA TYR A 146 5.24 -7.59 -8.77
C TYR A 146 4.01 -7.56 -7.86
N GLY A 147 3.10 -6.61 -8.08
CA GLY A 147 1.85 -6.51 -7.36
C GLY A 147 0.97 -7.76 -7.50
N PHE A 148 0.90 -8.33 -8.69
CA PHE A 148 0.20 -9.59 -8.94
C PHE A 148 0.79 -10.74 -8.11
N VAL A 149 2.10 -10.95 -8.21
CA VAL A 149 2.78 -12.04 -7.48
C VAL A 149 2.60 -11.88 -5.97
N ILE A 150 2.82 -10.68 -5.42
CA ILE A 150 2.61 -10.44 -3.98
C ILE A 150 1.16 -10.68 -3.58
N SER A 151 0.18 -10.24 -4.38
CA SER A 151 -1.25 -10.43 -4.08
C SER A 151 -1.64 -11.91 -4.08
N VAL A 152 -1.15 -12.68 -5.05
CA VAL A 152 -1.39 -14.12 -5.14
C VAL A 152 -0.72 -14.86 -3.98
N LEU A 153 0.56 -14.58 -3.72
CA LEU A 153 1.29 -15.23 -2.61
C LEU A 153 0.66 -14.89 -1.25
N ALA A 154 0.25 -13.64 -1.04
CA ALA A 154 -0.41 -13.23 0.19
C ALA A 154 -1.78 -13.92 0.37
N SER A 155 -2.55 -14.06 -0.72
CA SER A 155 -3.83 -14.76 -0.70
C SER A 155 -3.65 -16.24 -0.37
N ILE A 156 -2.70 -16.91 -1.00
CA ILE A 156 -2.37 -18.32 -0.72
C ILE A 156 -1.87 -18.45 0.74
N GLY A 157 -0.93 -17.59 1.16
CA GLY A 157 -0.39 -17.61 2.51
C GLY A 157 -1.48 -17.44 3.58
N SER A 158 -2.41 -16.50 3.35
CA SER A 158 -3.53 -16.25 4.26
C SER A 158 -4.55 -17.40 4.30
N PHE A 159 -4.69 -18.14 3.20
CA PHE A 159 -5.56 -19.31 3.13
C PHE A 159 -5.06 -20.46 4.03
N PHE A 160 -3.75 -20.71 4.02
CA PHE A 160 -3.15 -21.77 4.86
C PHE A 160 -3.01 -21.35 6.32
N CYS A 161 -2.58 -20.12 6.57
CA CYS A 161 -2.41 -19.57 7.91
C CYS A 161 -2.25 -18.05 7.82
N LEU A 162 -2.74 -17.31 8.83
CA LEU A 162 -2.63 -15.85 8.86
C LEU A 162 -1.16 -15.38 8.82
N LEU A 163 -0.25 -16.07 9.49
CA LEU A 163 1.16 -15.67 9.63
C LEU A 163 1.94 -15.65 8.31
N PRO A 164 1.90 -16.70 7.44
CA PRO A 164 2.54 -16.64 6.13
C PRO A 164 2.00 -15.51 5.24
N GLY A 165 0.67 -15.30 5.25
CA GLY A 165 0.06 -14.19 4.51
C GLY A 165 0.57 -12.83 4.97
N LEU A 166 0.63 -12.61 6.30
CA LEU A 166 1.16 -11.39 6.90
C LEU A 166 2.63 -11.15 6.52
N TYR A 167 3.46 -12.21 6.56
CA TYR A 167 4.86 -12.13 6.15
C TYR A 167 5.01 -11.67 4.68
N ILE A 168 4.20 -12.21 3.76
CA ILE A 168 4.21 -11.78 2.35
C ILE A 168 3.79 -10.32 2.20
N TYR A 169 2.80 -9.84 2.98
CA TYR A 169 2.45 -8.43 2.99
C TYR A 169 3.60 -7.54 3.45
N ILE A 170 4.38 -7.97 4.44
CA ILE A 170 5.58 -7.25 4.92
C ILE A 170 6.66 -7.23 3.84
N VAL A 171 6.89 -8.33 3.13
CA VAL A 171 7.80 -8.37 1.97
C VAL A 171 7.32 -7.42 0.88
N GLY A 172 6.03 -7.42 0.57
CA GLY A 172 5.42 -6.51 -0.41
C GLY A 172 5.55 -5.02 -0.02
N PHE A 173 5.47 -4.72 1.28
CA PHE A 173 5.65 -3.38 1.82
C PHE A 173 7.07 -2.83 1.57
N VAL A 174 8.10 -3.65 1.72
CA VAL A 174 9.50 -3.28 1.44
C VAL A 174 9.77 -3.21 -0.06
N GLY A 175 9.17 -4.12 -0.83
CA GLY A 175 9.59 -4.38 -2.20
C GLY A 175 9.06 -3.40 -3.24
N LEU A 176 7.92 -2.75 -3.03
CA LEU A 176 7.39 -1.82 -4.01
C LEU A 176 8.35 -0.65 -4.32
N PRO A 177 8.93 0.05 -3.32
CA PRO A 177 9.96 1.05 -3.61
C PRO A 177 11.23 0.44 -4.23
N ILE A 178 11.62 -0.80 -3.90
CA ILE A 178 12.76 -1.48 -4.52
C ILE A 178 12.56 -1.64 -6.03
N VAL A 179 11.39 -2.16 -6.44
CA VAL A 179 11.05 -2.35 -7.86
C VAL A 179 10.96 -1.02 -8.58
N PHE A 180 10.35 -0.02 -7.96
CA PHE A 180 10.13 1.28 -8.58
C PHE A 180 11.44 2.08 -8.72
N PHE A 181 12.13 2.41 -7.62
CA PHE A 181 13.34 3.22 -7.65
C PHE A 181 14.55 2.48 -8.22
N GLY A 182 14.64 1.18 -7.95
CA GLY A 182 15.71 0.34 -8.48
C GLY A 182 15.51 -0.06 -9.95
N ASN A 183 14.39 0.30 -10.56
CA ASN A 183 13.99 -0.13 -11.90
C ASN A 183 14.20 -1.64 -12.12
N LYS A 184 13.85 -2.44 -11.10
CA LYS A 184 14.10 -3.89 -11.06
C LYS A 184 13.01 -4.66 -11.79
N ASN A 185 13.39 -5.81 -12.36
CA ASN A 185 12.41 -6.79 -12.80
C ASN A 185 11.77 -7.51 -11.60
N VAL A 186 10.71 -8.27 -11.85
CA VAL A 186 9.93 -8.95 -10.79
C VAL A 186 10.78 -9.90 -9.95
N SER A 187 11.63 -10.72 -10.59
CA SER A 187 12.46 -11.72 -9.92
C SER A 187 13.51 -11.05 -9.00
N GLU A 188 14.21 -10.04 -9.51
CA GLU A 188 15.17 -9.27 -8.72
C GLU A 188 14.47 -8.52 -7.59
N GLY A 189 13.33 -7.89 -7.88
CA GLY A 189 12.53 -7.19 -6.89
C GLY A 189 12.09 -8.09 -5.74
N LEU A 190 11.57 -9.29 -6.05
CA LEU A 190 11.19 -10.28 -5.05
C LEU A 190 12.40 -10.73 -4.22
N SER A 191 13.49 -11.14 -4.88
CA SER A 191 14.70 -11.60 -4.18
C SER A 191 15.24 -10.54 -3.22
N LEU A 192 15.37 -9.30 -3.68
CA LEU A 192 15.82 -8.19 -2.85
C LEU A 192 14.85 -7.88 -1.70
N SER A 193 13.54 -7.97 -1.94
CA SER A 193 12.52 -7.74 -0.92
C SER A 193 12.57 -8.79 0.20
N PHE A 194 12.71 -10.07 -0.17
CA PHE A 194 12.86 -11.16 0.78
C PHE A 194 14.15 -11.04 1.58
N ASN A 195 15.28 -10.78 0.92
CA ASN A 195 16.58 -10.63 1.58
C ASN A 195 16.56 -9.42 2.54
N ALA A 196 16.12 -8.25 2.07
CA ALA A 196 16.05 -7.05 2.91
C ALA A 196 15.14 -7.25 4.13
N THR A 197 14.01 -7.96 3.95
CA THR A 197 13.09 -8.28 5.05
C THR A 197 13.73 -9.24 6.04
N ASN A 198 14.40 -10.30 5.58
CA ASN A 198 15.01 -11.30 6.45
C ASN A 198 16.22 -10.74 7.20
N ASP A 199 17.09 -10.01 6.50
CA ASP A 199 18.30 -9.43 7.08
C ASP A 199 17.98 -8.36 8.13
N ASN A 200 16.82 -7.71 8.04
CA ASN A 200 16.39 -6.64 8.94
C ASN A 200 15.01 -6.91 9.55
N PHE A 201 14.67 -8.18 9.81
CA PHE A 201 13.30 -8.61 10.14
C PHE A 201 12.69 -7.82 11.30
N GLY A 202 13.42 -7.64 12.40
CA GLY A 202 12.93 -6.89 13.58
C GLY A 202 12.60 -5.42 13.25
N LEU A 203 13.45 -4.75 12.49
CA LEU A 203 13.26 -3.38 12.05
C LEU A 203 12.04 -3.27 11.13
N VAL A 204 11.99 -4.11 10.09
CA VAL A 204 10.92 -4.13 9.09
C VAL A 204 9.58 -4.44 9.72
N LEU A 205 9.52 -5.44 10.61
CA LEU A 205 8.34 -5.80 11.37
C LEU A 205 7.88 -4.64 12.27
N GLY A 206 8.81 -4.00 13.00
CA GLY A 206 8.52 -2.88 13.88
C GLY A 206 7.90 -1.71 13.12
N VAL A 207 8.48 -1.32 11.98
CA VAL A 207 7.95 -0.24 11.12
C VAL A 207 6.60 -0.63 10.54
N ALA A 208 6.45 -1.87 10.04
CA ALA A 208 5.20 -2.35 9.46
C ALA A 208 4.06 -2.36 10.49
N VAL A 209 4.32 -2.84 11.72
CA VAL A 209 3.34 -2.86 12.81
C VAL A 209 2.94 -1.44 13.20
N LEU A 210 3.89 -0.53 13.41
CA LEU A 210 3.56 0.86 13.76
C LEU A 210 2.80 1.57 12.63
N ALA A 211 3.21 1.41 11.38
CA ALA A 211 2.48 1.96 10.24
C ALA A 211 1.05 1.40 10.15
N PHE A 212 0.86 0.13 10.45
CA PHE A 212 -0.45 -0.52 10.50
C PHE A 212 -1.31 0.01 11.67
N LEU A 213 -0.73 0.22 12.84
CA LEU A 213 -1.44 0.83 13.99
C LEU A 213 -1.88 2.26 13.69
N ILE A 214 -1.03 3.07 13.04
CA ILE A 214 -1.39 4.41 12.58
C ILE A 214 -2.53 4.34 11.56
N LYS A 215 -2.48 3.40 10.61
CA LYS A 215 -3.56 3.17 9.65
C LYS A 215 -4.88 2.84 10.35
N ILE A 216 -4.88 1.96 11.35
CA ILE A 216 -6.08 1.56 12.09
C ILE A 216 -6.60 2.70 12.98
N SER A 217 -5.72 3.52 13.58
CA SER A 217 -6.13 4.62 14.45
C SER A 217 -7.08 5.60 13.74
N GLY A 218 -6.97 5.72 12.42
CA GLY A 218 -7.87 6.55 11.61
C GLY A 218 -9.32 6.08 11.65
N TYR A 219 -9.58 4.77 11.78
CA TYR A 219 -10.93 4.26 11.91
C TYR A 219 -11.58 4.64 13.24
N LEU A 220 -10.78 4.84 14.31
CA LEU A 220 -11.26 5.33 15.60
C LEU A 220 -11.69 6.81 15.55
N LEU A 221 -11.15 7.56 14.58
CA LEU A 221 -11.47 8.98 14.34
C LEU A 221 -12.56 9.17 13.27
N CYS A 222 -13.43 8.20 13.07
CA CYS A 222 -14.44 8.14 12.02
C CYS A 222 -13.85 7.95 10.60
N LEU A 223 -14.73 7.81 9.60
CA LEU A 223 -14.35 7.59 8.17
C LEU A 223 -13.36 8.64 7.64
N ILE A 224 -13.48 9.90 8.09
CA ILE A 224 -12.59 11.00 7.68
C ILE A 224 -11.16 10.72 8.15
N GLY A 225 -10.98 10.25 9.37
CA GLY A 225 -9.67 9.86 9.89
C GLY A 225 -9.04 8.72 9.08
N ALA A 226 -9.84 7.72 8.70
CA ALA A 226 -9.36 6.62 7.88
C ALA A 226 -8.83 7.09 6.50
N ILE A 227 -9.54 7.99 5.82
CA ILE A 227 -9.09 8.56 4.54
C ILE A 227 -7.71 9.22 4.69
N ALA A 228 -7.47 9.90 5.81
CA ALA A 228 -6.21 10.57 6.08
C ALA A 228 -5.08 9.63 6.53
N THR A 229 -5.38 8.47 7.13
CA THR A 229 -4.33 7.58 7.67
C THR A 229 -4.03 6.37 6.80
N LEU A 230 -4.97 5.93 5.95
CA LEU A 230 -4.79 4.80 5.06
C LEU A 230 -3.53 4.89 4.17
N PRO A 231 -3.24 6.03 3.52
CA PRO A 231 -2.08 6.14 2.64
C PRO A 231 -0.74 6.31 3.37
N TYR A 232 -0.74 6.56 4.68
CA TYR A 232 0.48 6.74 5.48
C TYR A 232 1.48 5.58 5.31
N ILE A 233 0.97 4.37 5.11
CA ILE A 233 1.78 3.16 4.93
C ILE A 233 2.77 3.28 3.75
N PHE A 234 2.46 4.06 2.72
CA PHE A 234 3.35 4.25 1.57
C PHE A 234 4.50 5.20 1.90
N SER A 235 4.26 6.22 2.72
CA SER A 235 5.33 7.08 3.24
C SER A 235 6.25 6.32 4.21
N ALA A 236 5.69 5.43 5.04
CA ALA A 236 6.47 4.55 5.90
C ALA A 236 7.31 3.56 5.08
N SER A 237 6.75 3.00 4.00
CA SER A 237 7.47 2.14 3.05
C SER A 237 8.64 2.87 2.38
N TYR A 238 8.44 4.11 1.94
CA TYR A 238 9.50 4.95 1.39
C TYR A 238 10.61 5.23 2.42
N SER A 239 10.23 5.62 3.64
CA SER A 239 11.20 5.92 4.70
C SER A 239 12.01 4.71 5.11
N LEU A 240 11.38 3.53 5.16
CA LEU A 240 12.08 2.26 5.38
C LEU A 240 13.06 1.95 4.24
N TYR A 241 12.64 2.17 2.99
CA TYR A 241 13.54 2.02 1.84
C TYR A 241 14.76 2.94 1.97
N CYS A 242 14.57 4.22 2.32
CA CYS A 242 15.67 5.15 2.54
C CYS A 242 16.63 4.70 3.67
N ALA A 243 16.11 4.13 4.75
CA ALA A 243 16.93 3.61 5.84
C ALA A 243 17.76 2.38 5.42
N LEU A 244 17.22 1.52 4.56
CA LEU A 244 17.89 0.28 4.14
C LEU A 244 18.85 0.47 2.96
N PHE A 245 18.48 1.31 1.99
CA PHE A 245 19.17 1.44 0.69
C PHE A 245 19.71 2.84 0.42
N GLY A 246 19.41 3.81 1.29
CA GLY A 246 19.70 5.23 1.07
C GLY A 246 18.62 5.94 0.25
N THR A 247 18.69 7.27 0.23
CA THR A 247 17.76 8.09 -0.55
C THR A 247 18.00 7.86 -2.04
N PRO A 248 16.95 7.52 -2.83
CA PRO A 248 17.12 7.24 -4.26
C PRO A 248 17.61 8.48 -5.02
N TYR A 249 18.36 8.25 -6.09
CA TYR A 249 18.71 9.30 -7.07
C TYR A 249 17.47 9.75 -7.83
N GLU A 250 17.56 10.93 -8.48
CA GLU A 250 16.48 11.45 -9.32
C GLU A 250 15.98 10.39 -10.29
N VAL A 251 14.68 10.13 -10.22
CA VAL A 251 14.00 9.31 -11.20
C VAL A 251 13.84 10.16 -12.45
N LYS A 252 14.52 9.82 -13.54
CA LYS A 252 14.37 10.53 -14.81
C LYS A 252 12.93 10.35 -15.28
N SER A 253 12.20 11.46 -15.31
CA SER A 253 10.83 11.57 -15.87
C SER A 253 10.80 11.33 -17.37
#